data_ea94181c1c1cb022f8ae7d68eeb240f9
#
_entry.id   ea94181c1c1cb022f8ae7d68eeb240f9
#
_cell.length_a   1.000
_cell.length_b   1.000
_cell.length_c   1.000
_cell.angle_alpha   90.00
_cell.angle_beta   90.00
_cell.angle_gamma   90.00
#
_symmetry.space_group_name_H-M   'P 1'
#
loop_
_entity.id
_entity.type
_entity.pdbx_description
1 polymer ?
#
loop_
_entity_poly.entity_id
_entity_poly.type
_entity_poly.pdbx_seq_one_letter_code
_entity_poly.pdbx_strand_id
1 'polypeptide(L)'
;GVSDVIKENVPQVITELKSKNIDVVMLTGDNEKTANVIANQIGITNVVANVTPKEKAETINKLKEKGLVMMCGDGINDSVSLVTANIGVSVSSGTDIARDSAQVIIMNDNLERINDLLDISSKTVRNIKQNLFWAFFYNVCMIPIAAGILQPLGITLNPMIAAFSMTISSLTVVLNALRLRRK
;
A
#
# COMPACT_ATOMS: atom_id res chain seq x y z
N GLY A 1 20.07 -16.76 -29.03
CA GLY A 1 19.78 -15.63 -28.17
C GLY A 1 19.23 -16.18 -26.86
N VAL A 2 19.83 -15.82 -25.73
CA VAL A 2 19.27 -16.11 -24.42
C VAL A 2 18.21 -15.01 -24.22
N SER A 3 16.94 -15.40 -24.23
CA SER A 3 15.83 -14.52 -23.85
C SER A 3 15.49 -14.85 -22.41
N ASP A 4 15.48 -13.85 -21.54
CA ASP A 4 14.95 -14.02 -20.20
C ASP A 4 13.49 -14.46 -20.30
N VAL A 5 13.15 -15.52 -19.55
CA VAL A 5 11.78 -16.06 -19.55
C VAL A 5 10.92 -15.21 -18.64
N ILE A 6 9.86 -14.61 -19.19
CA ILE A 6 8.86 -13.90 -18.42
C ILE A 6 8.16 -14.91 -17.50
N LYS A 7 8.06 -14.60 -16.22
CA LYS A 7 7.30 -15.43 -15.26
C LYS A 7 5.83 -15.47 -15.66
N GLU A 8 5.23 -16.65 -15.66
CA GLU A 8 3.87 -16.91 -16.18
C GLU A 8 2.77 -16.03 -15.52
N ASN A 9 2.95 -15.65 -14.27
CA ASN A 9 1.96 -14.87 -13.51
C ASN A 9 2.02 -13.35 -13.74
N VAL A 10 3.08 -12.83 -14.39
CA VAL A 10 3.27 -11.37 -14.55
C VAL A 10 2.14 -10.70 -15.35
N PRO A 11 1.68 -11.24 -16.50
CA PRO A 11 0.59 -10.62 -17.26
C PRO A 11 -0.71 -10.47 -16.44
N GLN A 12 -1.01 -11.47 -15.61
CA GLN A 12 -2.18 -11.42 -14.72
C GLN A 12 -2.03 -10.32 -13.68
N VAL A 13 -0.87 -10.21 -13.02
CA VAL A 13 -0.58 -9.15 -12.04
C VAL A 13 -0.77 -7.76 -12.66
N ILE A 14 -0.25 -7.53 -13.87
CA ILE A 14 -0.40 -6.26 -14.57
C ILE A 14 -1.87 -5.97 -14.89
N THR A 15 -2.62 -6.97 -15.31
CA THR A 15 -4.06 -6.83 -15.60
C THR A 15 -4.85 -6.45 -14.36
N GLU A 16 -4.55 -7.08 -13.22
CA GLU A 16 -5.18 -6.76 -11.93
C GLU A 16 -4.85 -5.35 -11.44
N LEU A 17 -3.58 -4.90 -11.58
CA LEU A 17 -3.19 -3.52 -11.25
C LEU A 17 -3.96 -2.50 -12.09
N LYS A 18 -4.07 -2.73 -13.41
CA LYS A 18 -4.85 -1.87 -14.30
C LYS A 18 -6.34 -1.86 -13.96
N SER A 19 -6.91 -2.98 -13.53
CA SER A 19 -8.31 -3.05 -13.09
C SER A 19 -8.58 -2.22 -11.83
N LYS A 20 -7.53 -1.94 -11.03
CA LYS A 20 -7.55 -1.06 -9.86
C LYS A 20 -7.27 0.41 -10.21
N ASN A 21 -7.27 0.79 -11.51
CA ASN A 21 -6.90 2.10 -12.03
C ASN A 21 -5.47 2.54 -11.65
N ILE A 22 -4.54 1.60 -11.64
CA ILE A 22 -3.12 1.86 -11.42
C ILE A 22 -2.42 1.84 -12.76
N ASP A 23 -1.79 2.96 -13.13
CA ASP A 23 -0.95 3.04 -14.31
C ASP A 23 0.36 2.28 -14.08
N VAL A 24 0.71 1.42 -15.03
CA VAL A 24 1.93 0.63 -14.96
C VAL A 24 2.91 1.12 -16.01
N VAL A 25 4.12 1.46 -15.56
CA VAL A 25 5.22 1.94 -16.41
C VAL A 25 6.41 1.00 -16.28
N MET A 26 6.97 0.57 -17.39
CA MET A 26 8.21 -0.22 -17.43
C MET A 26 9.40 0.71 -17.56
N LEU A 27 10.33 0.65 -16.60
CA LEU A 27 11.61 1.36 -16.64
C LEU A 27 12.74 0.34 -16.79
N THR A 28 13.50 0.38 -17.90
CA THR A 28 14.57 -0.58 -18.15
C THR A 28 15.80 0.08 -18.77
N GLY A 29 16.98 -0.46 -18.45
CA GLY A 29 18.22 -0.14 -19.13
C GLY A 29 18.37 -0.84 -20.49
N ASP A 30 17.49 -1.78 -20.82
CA ASP A 30 17.51 -2.48 -22.09
C ASP A 30 17.19 -1.56 -23.26
N ASN A 31 17.58 -2.01 -24.47
CA ASN A 31 17.23 -1.27 -25.68
C ASN A 31 15.71 -1.27 -25.91
N GLU A 32 15.25 -0.22 -26.59
CA GLU A 32 13.82 0.03 -26.83
C GLU A 32 13.11 -1.13 -27.53
N LYS A 33 13.80 -1.81 -28.47
CA LYS A 33 13.22 -2.92 -29.21
C LYS A 33 12.92 -4.11 -28.29
N THR A 34 13.86 -4.49 -27.44
CA THR A 34 13.69 -5.58 -26.47
C THR A 34 12.63 -5.21 -25.43
N ALA A 35 12.71 -3.98 -24.88
CA ALA A 35 11.77 -3.50 -23.90
C ALA A 35 10.32 -3.52 -24.40
N ASN A 36 10.09 -3.07 -25.63
CA ASN A 36 8.75 -3.07 -26.24
C ASN A 36 8.21 -4.48 -26.50
N VAL A 37 9.07 -5.43 -26.89
CA VAL A 37 8.65 -6.84 -27.07
C VAL A 37 8.18 -7.41 -25.73
N ILE A 38 8.96 -7.24 -24.66
CA ILE A 38 8.62 -7.73 -23.32
C ILE A 38 7.35 -7.04 -22.81
N ALA A 39 7.29 -5.72 -22.92
CA ALA A 39 6.15 -4.93 -22.46
C ALA A 39 4.83 -5.35 -23.13
N ASN A 40 4.86 -5.59 -24.43
CA ASN A 40 3.68 -6.08 -25.16
C ASN A 40 3.23 -7.46 -24.70
N GLN A 41 4.17 -8.37 -24.40
CA GLN A 41 3.85 -9.71 -23.90
C GLN A 41 3.17 -9.69 -22.51
N ILE A 42 3.56 -8.74 -21.66
CA ILE A 42 2.98 -8.59 -20.29
C ILE A 42 1.86 -7.55 -20.23
N GLY A 43 1.53 -6.92 -21.36
CA GLY A 43 0.42 -5.98 -21.46
C GLY A 43 0.74 -4.57 -20.93
N ILE A 44 2.01 -4.16 -20.84
CA ILE A 44 2.40 -2.77 -20.48
C ILE A 44 2.50 -1.94 -21.76
N THR A 45 1.90 -0.75 -21.74
CA THR A 45 1.91 0.20 -22.86
C THR A 45 2.92 1.34 -22.67
N ASN A 46 3.20 1.70 -21.43
CA ASN A 46 4.11 2.80 -21.11
C ASN A 46 5.51 2.25 -20.82
N VAL A 47 6.45 2.48 -21.73
CA VAL A 47 7.82 1.96 -21.64
C VAL A 47 8.81 3.13 -21.71
N VAL A 48 9.77 3.13 -20.80
CA VAL A 48 10.93 4.02 -20.80
C VAL A 48 12.17 3.13 -20.82
N ALA A 49 12.79 3.02 -21.97
CA ALA A 49 13.93 2.15 -22.24
C ALA A 49 15.24 2.93 -22.31
N ASN A 50 16.38 2.23 -22.38
CA ASN A 50 17.72 2.80 -22.45
C ASN A 50 18.07 3.77 -21.30
N VAL A 51 17.47 3.59 -20.11
CA VAL A 51 17.68 4.51 -18.99
C VAL A 51 18.75 4.02 -18.02
N THR A 52 19.64 4.93 -17.66
CA THR A 52 20.61 4.73 -16.58
C THR A 52 19.92 4.76 -15.22
N PRO A 53 20.53 4.27 -14.14
CA PRO A 53 19.96 4.36 -12.79
C PRO A 53 19.59 5.80 -12.37
N LYS A 54 20.38 6.80 -12.79
CA LYS A 54 20.08 8.21 -12.52
C LYS A 54 18.84 8.69 -13.26
N GLU A 55 18.73 8.36 -14.54
CA GLU A 55 17.56 8.73 -15.37
C GLU A 55 16.29 8.00 -14.92
N LYS A 56 16.40 6.78 -14.37
CA LYS A 56 15.26 6.11 -13.72
C LYS A 56 14.74 6.96 -12.55
N ALA A 57 15.62 7.45 -11.68
CA ALA A 57 15.21 8.28 -10.55
C ALA A 57 14.60 9.62 -11.01
N GLU A 58 15.14 10.25 -12.06
CA GLU A 58 14.57 11.45 -12.65
C GLU A 58 13.17 11.19 -13.25
N THR A 59 12.99 10.06 -13.90
CA THR A 59 11.69 9.64 -14.45
C THR A 59 10.68 9.43 -13.32
N ILE A 60 11.08 8.80 -12.22
CA ILE A 60 10.22 8.63 -11.03
C ILE A 60 9.80 9.99 -10.48
N ASN A 61 10.71 10.97 -10.38
CA ASN A 61 10.37 12.32 -9.93
C ASN A 61 9.33 12.99 -10.83
N LYS A 62 9.44 12.86 -12.15
CA LYS A 62 8.42 13.35 -13.11
C LYS A 62 7.08 12.64 -12.93
N LEU A 63 7.08 11.35 -12.66
CA LEU A 63 5.84 10.59 -12.40
C LEU A 63 5.19 11.02 -11.08
N LYS A 64 5.98 11.35 -10.04
CA LYS A 64 5.48 11.86 -8.75
C LYS A 64 4.72 13.18 -8.86
N GLU A 65 4.98 13.99 -9.88
CA GLU A 65 4.20 15.20 -10.15
C GLU A 65 2.75 14.89 -10.57
N LYS A 66 2.51 13.68 -11.11
CA LYS A 66 1.18 13.22 -11.54
C LYS A 66 0.43 12.45 -10.48
N GLY A 67 1.12 11.88 -9.48
CA GLY A 67 0.51 11.09 -8.43
C GLY A 67 1.52 10.31 -7.59
N LEU A 68 1.01 9.44 -6.73
CA LEU A 68 1.86 8.57 -5.90
C LEU A 68 2.49 7.48 -6.76
N VAL A 69 3.78 7.27 -6.59
CA VAL A 69 4.57 6.30 -7.35
C VAL A 69 5.08 5.19 -6.43
N MET A 70 4.79 3.95 -6.79
CA MET A 70 5.42 2.76 -6.25
C MET A 70 6.46 2.28 -7.26
N MET A 71 7.71 2.11 -6.83
CA MET A 71 8.77 1.49 -7.63
C MET A 71 9.01 0.07 -7.16
N CYS A 72 9.00 -0.87 -8.10
CA CYS A 72 9.36 -2.27 -7.87
C CYS A 72 10.67 -2.59 -8.59
N GLY A 73 11.65 -3.14 -7.89
CA GLY A 73 12.96 -3.47 -8.43
C GLY A 73 13.67 -4.55 -7.62
N ASP A 74 14.85 -4.96 -8.09
CA ASP A 74 15.68 -5.99 -7.44
C ASP A 74 16.47 -5.46 -6.22
N GLY A 75 16.52 -4.16 -6.05
CA GLY A 75 17.22 -3.48 -4.95
C GLY A 75 18.71 -3.27 -5.15
N ILE A 76 19.36 -3.96 -6.08
CA ILE A 76 20.80 -3.81 -6.32
C ILE A 76 21.06 -2.65 -7.28
N ASN A 77 20.49 -2.72 -8.47
CA ASN A 77 20.67 -1.72 -9.52
C ASN A 77 19.65 -0.56 -9.40
N ASP A 78 18.56 -0.79 -8.71
CA ASP A 78 17.43 0.14 -8.59
C ASP A 78 17.37 0.86 -7.24
N SER A 79 18.40 0.74 -6.38
CA SER A 79 18.40 1.29 -5.02
C SER A 79 18.04 2.78 -4.97
N VAL A 80 18.65 3.60 -5.85
CA VAL A 80 18.35 5.04 -5.95
C VAL A 80 16.90 5.28 -6.37
N SER A 81 16.39 4.48 -7.30
CA SER A 81 15.02 4.55 -7.80
C SER A 81 14.00 4.16 -6.72
N LEU A 82 14.29 3.12 -5.95
CA LEU A 82 13.47 2.66 -4.84
C LEU A 82 13.33 3.73 -3.75
N VAL A 83 14.46 4.36 -3.36
CA VAL A 83 14.45 5.45 -2.38
C VAL A 83 13.75 6.71 -2.90
N THR A 84 13.84 6.98 -4.20
CA THR A 84 13.23 8.16 -4.83
C THR A 84 11.71 8.07 -4.90
N ALA A 85 11.15 6.88 -5.05
CA ALA A 85 9.71 6.66 -5.12
C ALA A 85 8.99 7.01 -3.80
N ASN A 86 7.66 7.15 -3.84
CA ASN A 86 6.87 7.29 -2.61
C ASN A 86 6.86 5.98 -1.83
N ILE A 87 6.88 4.84 -2.53
CA ILE A 87 6.99 3.51 -1.96
C ILE A 87 7.97 2.70 -2.81
N GLY A 88 9.09 2.29 -2.22
CA GLY A 88 10.01 1.34 -2.83
C GLY A 88 9.67 -0.08 -2.40
N VAL A 89 9.53 -0.97 -3.36
CA VAL A 89 9.26 -2.39 -3.17
C VAL A 89 10.41 -3.19 -3.78
N SER A 90 11.17 -3.90 -2.96
CA SER A 90 12.18 -4.84 -3.45
C SER A 90 11.58 -6.22 -3.63
N VAL A 91 11.82 -6.83 -4.77
CA VAL A 91 11.38 -8.19 -5.09
C VAL A 91 12.49 -9.23 -4.91
N SER A 92 13.63 -8.81 -4.38
CA SER A 92 14.77 -9.70 -4.10
C SER A 92 14.92 -9.93 -2.60
N SER A 93 14.90 -11.17 -2.20
CA SER A 93 14.86 -11.58 -0.78
C SER A 93 16.21 -11.62 -0.07
N GLY A 94 17.30 -11.19 -0.69
CA GLY A 94 18.60 -11.62 -0.19
C GLY A 94 19.70 -10.60 0.02
N THR A 95 19.59 -9.35 -0.40
CA THR A 95 20.68 -8.38 -0.27
C THR A 95 20.37 -7.34 0.82
N ASP A 96 21.39 -7.03 1.65
CA ASP A 96 21.27 -5.96 2.64
C ASP A 96 20.96 -4.60 1.98
N ILE A 97 21.45 -4.38 0.76
CA ILE A 97 21.18 -3.18 -0.04
C ILE A 97 19.68 -3.04 -0.35
N ALA A 98 19.01 -4.16 -0.68
CA ALA A 98 17.57 -4.16 -0.94
C ALA A 98 16.76 -3.79 0.31
N ARG A 99 17.21 -4.27 1.49
CA ARG A 99 16.57 -3.95 2.78
C ARG A 99 16.70 -2.49 3.16
N ASP A 100 17.85 -1.88 2.87
CA ASP A 100 18.11 -0.49 3.22
C ASP A 100 17.42 0.51 2.25
N SER A 101 17.11 0.06 1.03
CA SER A 101 16.58 0.92 -0.04
C SER A 101 15.07 0.84 -0.22
N ALA A 102 14.40 -0.20 0.28
CA ALA A 102 12.98 -0.43 0.07
C ALA A 102 12.18 -0.41 1.38
N GLN A 103 10.97 0.18 1.34
CA GLN A 103 10.05 0.15 2.47
C GLN A 103 9.32 -1.19 2.58
N VAL A 104 9.23 -1.93 1.49
CA VAL A 104 8.58 -3.25 1.43
C VAL A 104 9.50 -4.24 0.72
N ILE A 105 9.61 -5.44 1.27
CA ILE A 105 10.38 -6.53 0.68
C ILE A 105 9.45 -7.69 0.38
N ILE A 106 9.40 -8.10 -0.88
CA ILE A 106 8.64 -9.26 -1.32
C ILE A 106 9.56 -10.46 -1.30
N MET A 107 9.26 -11.40 -0.43
CA MET A 107 9.99 -12.66 -0.35
C MET A 107 9.62 -13.57 -1.52
N ASN A 108 10.60 -14.37 -1.98
CA ASN A 108 10.42 -15.41 -3.03
C ASN A 108 10.09 -14.89 -4.44
N ASP A 109 10.46 -13.65 -4.77
CA ASP A 109 10.30 -13.06 -6.11
C ASP A 109 8.90 -13.22 -6.75
N ASN A 110 7.86 -13.31 -5.91
CA ASN A 110 6.49 -13.47 -6.36
C ASN A 110 5.79 -12.12 -6.47
N LEU A 111 5.66 -11.60 -7.70
CA LEU A 111 5.03 -10.33 -8.01
C LEU A 111 3.53 -10.27 -7.67
N GLU A 112 2.82 -11.41 -7.51
CA GLU A 112 1.43 -11.43 -7.06
C GLU A 112 1.25 -10.77 -5.69
N ARG A 113 2.30 -10.82 -4.86
CA ARG A 113 2.31 -10.18 -3.54
C ARG A 113 2.13 -8.66 -3.58
N ILE A 114 2.34 -8.02 -4.73
CA ILE A 114 2.03 -6.59 -4.91
C ILE A 114 0.53 -6.36 -4.80
N ASN A 115 -0.28 -7.21 -5.40
CA ASN A 115 -1.73 -7.13 -5.29
C ASN A 115 -2.21 -7.43 -3.87
N ASP A 116 -1.63 -8.43 -3.21
CA ASP A 116 -1.88 -8.72 -1.79
C ASP A 116 -1.53 -7.52 -0.91
N LEU A 117 -0.38 -6.86 -1.14
CA LEU A 117 0.06 -5.67 -0.41
C LEU A 117 -0.97 -4.54 -0.52
N LEU A 118 -1.45 -4.24 -1.73
CA LEU A 118 -2.44 -3.21 -1.98
C LEU A 118 -3.77 -3.53 -1.30
N ASP A 119 -4.20 -4.78 -1.34
CA ASP A 119 -5.44 -5.23 -0.72
C ASP A 119 -5.37 -5.19 0.81
N ILE A 120 -4.26 -5.63 1.40
CA ILE A 120 -4.02 -5.55 2.85
C ILE A 120 -3.97 -4.08 3.29
N SER A 121 -3.25 -3.22 2.56
CA SER A 121 -3.17 -1.79 2.84
C SER A 121 -4.56 -1.14 2.83
N SER A 122 -5.36 -1.41 1.81
CA SER A 122 -6.72 -0.90 1.66
C SER A 122 -7.63 -1.33 2.81
N LYS A 123 -7.58 -2.62 3.19
CA LYS A 123 -8.32 -3.18 4.32
C LYS A 123 -7.88 -2.57 5.65
N THR A 124 -6.57 -2.37 5.83
CA THR A 124 -6.00 -1.77 7.05
C THR A 124 -6.45 -0.33 7.21
N VAL A 125 -6.37 0.48 6.16
CA VAL A 125 -6.83 1.88 6.19
C VAL A 125 -8.33 1.96 6.49
N ARG A 126 -9.13 1.08 5.91
CA ARG A 126 -10.58 1.00 6.20
C ARG A 126 -10.82 0.67 7.68
N ASN A 127 -10.09 -0.29 8.22
CA ASN A 127 -10.19 -0.69 9.63
C ASN A 127 -9.81 0.46 10.57
N ILE A 128 -8.72 1.18 10.26
CA ILE A 128 -8.29 2.38 11.02
C ILE A 128 -9.40 3.45 11.01
N LYS A 129 -9.98 3.74 9.84
CA LYS A 129 -11.09 4.70 9.74
C LYS A 129 -12.31 4.28 10.55
N GLN A 130 -12.66 3.00 10.56
CA GLN A 130 -13.76 2.47 11.36
C GLN A 130 -13.46 2.58 12.86
N ASN A 131 -12.25 2.22 13.27
CA ASN A 131 -11.84 2.32 14.68
C ASN A 131 -11.88 3.76 15.17
N LEU A 132 -11.38 4.70 14.35
CA LEU A 132 -11.40 6.12 14.66
C LEU A 132 -12.84 6.66 14.77
N PHE A 133 -13.71 6.26 13.81
CA PHE A 133 -15.13 6.63 13.86
C PHE A 133 -15.79 6.17 15.17
N TRP A 134 -15.65 4.91 15.55
CA TRP A 134 -16.24 4.40 16.78
C TRP A 134 -15.68 5.06 18.03
N ALA A 135 -14.35 5.29 18.08
CA ALA A 135 -13.72 5.97 19.21
C ALA A 135 -14.27 7.40 19.39
N PHE A 136 -14.44 8.15 18.30
CA PHE A 136 -15.04 9.48 18.37
C PHE A 136 -16.53 9.46 18.67
N PHE A 137 -17.27 8.53 18.09
CA PHE A 137 -18.72 8.43 18.25
C PHE A 137 -19.11 8.27 19.71
N TYR A 138 -18.45 7.37 20.45
CA TYR A 138 -18.70 7.22 21.88
C TYR A 138 -18.44 8.51 22.65
N ASN A 139 -17.35 9.19 22.37
CA ASN A 139 -17.02 10.45 23.04
C ASN A 139 -18.02 11.56 22.72
N VAL A 140 -18.41 11.72 21.46
CA VAL A 140 -19.41 12.72 21.04
C VAL A 140 -20.76 12.48 21.69
N CYS A 141 -21.17 11.22 21.89
CA CYS A 141 -22.41 10.89 22.60
C CYS A 141 -22.32 11.14 24.13
N MET A 142 -21.16 10.84 24.72
CA MET A 142 -21.01 10.91 26.19
C MET A 142 -20.74 12.32 26.71
N ILE A 143 -20.08 13.19 25.94
CA ILE A 143 -19.76 14.56 26.33
C ILE A 143 -21.04 15.38 26.64
N PRO A 144 -22.08 15.41 25.79
CA PRO A 144 -23.35 16.10 26.12
C PRO A 144 -24.04 15.55 27.35
N ILE A 145 -24.00 14.24 27.58
CA ILE A 145 -24.58 13.61 28.77
C ILE A 145 -23.80 14.04 30.01
N ALA A 146 -22.48 14.07 29.94
CA ALA A 146 -21.61 14.52 31.02
C ALA A 146 -21.83 16.02 31.35
N ALA A 147 -22.06 16.82 30.30
CA ALA A 147 -22.37 18.26 30.47
C ALA A 147 -23.77 18.52 31.03
N GLY A 148 -24.58 17.49 31.31
CA GLY A 148 -25.89 17.61 31.90
C GLY A 148 -27.01 18.07 30.95
N ILE A 149 -26.81 18.00 29.63
CA ILE A 149 -27.82 18.40 28.63
C ILE A 149 -29.11 17.57 28.79
N LEU A 150 -28.98 16.33 29.24
CA LEU A 150 -30.11 15.41 29.43
C LEU A 150 -30.64 15.40 30.89
N GLN A 151 -30.10 16.24 31.75
CA GLN A 151 -30.56 16.36 33.15
C GLN A 151 -32.06 16.69 33.28
N PRO A 152 -32.68 17.55 32.43
CA PRO A 152 -34.12 17.79 32.48
C PRO A 152 -34.98 16.56 32.21
N LEU A 153 -34.41 15.53 31.53
CA LEU A 153 -35.06 14.25 31.27
C LEU A 153 -34.75 13.17 32.31
N GLY A 154 -34.11 13.57 33.43
CA GLY A 154 -33.73 12.64 34.51
C GLY A 154 -32.48 11.78 34.19
N ILE A 155 -31.80 12.04 33.09
CA ILE A 155 -30.61 11.28 32.69
C ILE A 155 -29.37 12.06 33.17
N THR A 156 -28.68 11.50 34.17
CA THR A 156 -27.41 12.02 34.68
C THR A 156 -26.29 11.02 34.44
N LEU A 157 -25.09 11.52 34.20
CA LEU A 157 -23.93 10.66 34.04
C LEU A 157 -23.49 10.07 35.37
N ASN A 158 -23.71 8.78 35.55
CA ASN A 158 -23.13 8.05 36.68
C ASN A 158 -21.67 7.65 36.28
N PRO A 159 -20.66 7.79 37.15
CA PRO A 159 -19.29 7.35 36.90
C PRO A 159 -19.18 5.92 36.43
N MET A 160 -20.08 5.04 36.86
CA MET A 160 -20.16 3.65 36.47
C MET A 160 -20.55 3.48 34.97
N ILE A 161 -21.52 4.29 34.48
CA ILE A 161 -21.93 4.31 33.08
C ILE A 161 -20.80 4.85 32.20
N ALA A 162 -20.08 5.87 32.65
CA ALA A 162 -18.92 6.40 31.92
C ALA A 162 -17.80 5.36 31.78
N ALA A 163 -17.43 4.67 32.86
CA ALA A 163 -16.42 3.62 32.85
C ALA A 163 -16.84 2.44 31.96
N PHE A 164 -18.11 2.03 31.99
CA PHE A 164 -18.64 0.98 31.15
C PHE A 164 -18.60 1.35 29.66
N SER A 165 -18.97 2.58 29.31
CA SER A 165 -18.92 3.08 27.93
C SER A 165 -17.49 3.10 27.37
N MET A 166 -16.49 3.50 28.16
CA MET A 166 -15.09 3.43 27.77
C MET A 166 -14.64 2.00 27.52
N THR A 167 -15.06 1.05 28.36
CA THR A 167 -14.74 -0.36 28.18
C THR A 167 -15.34 -0.92 26.89
N ILE A 168 -16.60 -0.60 26.58
CA ILE A 168 -17.26 -1.00 25.33
C ILE A 168 -16.54 -0.40 24.11
N SER A 169 -16.18 0.89 24.18
CA SER A 169 -15.44 1.56 23.10
C SER A 169 -14.12 0.84 22.80
N SER A 170 -13.33 0.56 23.82
CA SER A 170 -12.06 -0.15 23.70
C SER A 170 -12.24 -1.57 23.14
N LEU A 171 -13.24 -2.29 23.63
CA LEU A 171 -13.56 -3.64 23.16
C LEU A 171 -13.98 -3.63 21.70
N THR A 172 -14.79 -2.67 21.27
CA THR A 172 -15.22 -2.52 19.88
C THR A 172 -14.03 -2.34 18.94
N VAL A 173 -13.08 -1.46 19.29
CA VAL A 173 -11.87 -1.22 18.52
C VAL A 173 -11.01 -2.49 18.42
N VAL A 174 -10.79 -3.19 19.53
CA VAL A 174 -10.02 -4.43 19.55
C VAL A 174 -10.68 -5.52 18.69
N LEU A 175 -11.99 -5.73 18.85
CA LEU A 175 -12.72 -6.73 18.07
C LEU A 175 -12.70 -6.43 16.56
N ASN A 176 -12.82 -5.14 16.18
CA ASN A 176 -12.71 -4.74 14.79
C ASN A 176 -11.30 -4.95 14.24
N ALA A 177 -10.26 -4.64 15.01
CA ALA A 177 -8.87 -4.89 14.61
C ALA A 177 -8.58 -6.39 14.43
N LEU A 178 -9.13 -7.26 15.28
CA LEU A 178 -8.97 -8.71 15.17
C LEU A 178 -9.60 -9.30 13.90
N ARG A 179 -10.57 -8.62 13.27
CA ARG A 179 -11.16 -9.04 11.98
C ARG A 179 -10.13 -9.02 10.84
N LEU A 180 -9.12 -8.14 10.91
CA LEU A 180 -8.02 -8.12 9.93
C LEU A 180 -7.19 -9.40 9.94
N ARG A 181 -7.07 -10.07 11.08
CA ARG A 181 -6.26 -11.29 11.24
C ARG A 181 -6.94 -12.53 10.63
N ARG A 182 -8.25 -12.50 10.39
CA ARG A 182 -9.06 -13.69 10.00
C ARG A 182 -9.19 -13.90 8.48
N LYS A 183 -8.36 -13.20 7.66
CA LYS A 183 -8.42 -13.40 6.19
C LYS A 183 -7.06 -13.70 5.62
#